data_90a6f06ef1fd214fc54fd3a0b99db273
#
_entry.id   90a6f06ef1fd214fc54fd3a0b99db273
#
_cell.length_a   1.000
_cell.length_b   1.000
_cell.length_c   1.000
_cell.angle_alpha   90.00
_cell.angle_beta   90.00
_cell.angle_gamma   90.00
#
_symmetry.space_group_name_H-M   'P 1'
#
loop_
_entity.id
_entity.type
_entity.pdbx_description
1 polymer ?
#
loop_
_entity_poly.entity_id
_entity_poly.type
_entity_poly.pdbx_seq_one_letter_code
_entity_poly.pdbx_strand_id
1 'polypeptide(L)' 'MQIVMFDRQSIFIHGMKISLQHRIPGVSIQGASQADELWQKLESYPEALVMLDGDQDR' A
#
# COMPACT_ATOMS: atom_id res chain seq x y z
N MET A 1 -1.49 5.21 -11.97
CA MET A 1 -2.30 4.38 -11.06
C MET A 1 -1.74 4.49 -9.67
N GLN A 2 -2.60 4.74 -8.71
CA GLN A 2 -2.18 4.90 -7.32
C GLN A 2 -2.65 3.71 -6.51
N ILE A 3 -1.76 3.17 -5.68
CA ILE A 3 -2.08 2.07 -4.80
C ILE A 3 -1.62 2.45 -3.40
N VAL A 4 -2.48 2.22 -2.41
CA VAL A 4 -2.12 2.38 -1.01
C VAL A 4 -2.09 0.99 -0.40
N MET A 5 -0.94 0.61 0.15
CA MET A 5 -0.77 -0.70 0.77
C MET A 5 -0.72 -0.55 2.27
N PHE A 6 -1.48 -1.37 2.96
CA PHE A 6 -1.45 -1.38 4.41
C PHE A 6 -0.94 -2.74 4.90
N ASP A 7 0.15 -2.71 5.66
CA ASP A 7 0.71 -3.91 6.24
C ASP A 7 1.45 -3.49 7.49
N ARG A 8 1.30 -4.24 8.56
CA ARG A 8 2.00 -3.92 9.79
C ARG A 8 3.50 -4.06 9.66
N GLN A 9 3.97 -4.84 8.71
CA GLN A 9 5.40 -5.07 8.54
C GLN A 9 5.90 -4.31 7.34
N SER A 10 6.66 -3.27 7.58
CA SER A 10 7.13 -2.40 6.51
C SER A 10 8.02 -3.13 5.49
N ILE A 11 8.65 -4.22 5.91
CA ILE A 11 9.49 -4.96 4.98
C ILE A 11 8.64 -5.60 3.88
N PHE A 12 7.44 -6.06 4.18
CA PHE A 12 6.56 -6.59 3.16
C PHE A 12 6.06 -5.49 2.21
N ILE A 13 5.79 -4.31 2.75
CA ILE A 13 5.41 -3.18 1.93
C ILE A 13 6.52 -2.86 0.94
N HIS A 14 7.75 -2.84 1.42
CA HIS A 14 8.90 -2.51 0.57
C HIS A 14 9.06 -3.55 -0.55
N GLY A 15 8.96 -4.82 -0.21
CA GLY A 15 9.10 -5.87 -1.20
C GLY A 15 8.01 -5.86 -2.25
N MET A 16 6.76 -5.68 -1.81
CA MET A 16 5.65 -5.62 -2.74
C MET A 16 5.72 -4.38 -3.61
N LYS A 17 6.15 -3.26 -3.04
CA LYS A 17 6.30 -2.04 -3.81
C LYS A 17 7.26 -2.25 -4.97
N ILE A 18 8.42 -2.83 -4.69
CA ILE A 18 9.42 -3.08 -5.73
C ILE A 18 8.86 -4.04 -6.78
N SER A 19 8.21 -5.11 -6.33
CA SER A 19 7.67 -6.11 -7.24
C SER A 19 6.61 -5.53 -8.16
N LEU A 20 5.69 -4.75 -7.60
CA LEU A 20 4.62 -4.16 -8.39
C LEU A 20 5.13 -3.09 -9.33
N GLN A 21 6.09 -2.29 -8.89
CA GLN A 21 6.66 -1.28 -9.78
C GLN A 21 7.38 -1.90 -10.95
N HIS A 22 7.96 -3.07 -10.74
CA HIS A 22 8.60 -3.78 -11.82
C HIS A 22 7.60 -4.32 -12.84
N ARG A 23 6.43 -4.76 -12.36
CA ARG A 23 5.44 -5.36 -13.23
C ARG A 23 4.51 -4.36 -13.90
N ILE A 24 4.25 -3.25 -13.23
CA ILE A 24 3.29 -2.26 -13.71
C ILE A 24 4.00 -0.93 -13.83
N PRO A 25 4.55 -0.60 -15.00
CA PRO A 25 5.24 0.67 -15.16
C PRO A 25 4.28 1.82 -14.93
N GLY A 26 4.75 2.83 -14.24
CA GLY A 26 3.92 3.99 -13.96
C GLY A 26 3.05 3.89 -12.74
N VAL A 27 3.07 2.76 -12.02
CA VAL A 27 2.30 2.64 -10.80
C VAL A 27 2.99 3.44 -9.70
N SER A 28 2.20 4.07 -8.84
CA SER A 28 2.69 4.79 -7.69
C SER A 28 2.13 4.11 -6.45
N ILE A 29 3.01 3.69 -5.54
CA ILE A 29 2.59 2.91 -4.39
C ILE A 29 2.97 3.65 -3.12
N GLN A 30 2.00 3.83 -2.24
CA GLN A 30 2.19 4.42 -0.94
C GLN A 30 2.00 3.35 0.12
N GLY A 31 2.92 3.27 1.05
CA GLY A 31 2.84 2.26 2.09
C GLY A 31 2.39 2.87 3.41
N ALA A 32 1.62 2.13 4.16
CA ALA A 32 1.20 2.52 5.50
C ALA A 32 1.33 1.32 6.42
N SER A 33 1.95 1.52 7.58
CA SER A 33 2.10 0.44 8.55
C SER A 33 1.25 0.67 9.78
N GLN A 34 0.55 1.77 9.87
CA GLN A 34 -0.35 2.07 10.96
C GLN A 34 -1.65 2.61 10.40
N ALA A 35 -2.72 2.48 11.17
CA ALA A 35 -4.04 2.85 10.69
C ALA A 35 -4.15 4.34 10.38
N ASP A 36 -3.55 5.20 11.20
CA ASP A 36 -3.63 6.63 10.95
C ASP A 36 -2.87 7.01 9.69
N GLU A 37 -1.76 6.33 9.40
CA GLU A 37 -1.07 6.55 8.13
C GLU A 37 -1.95 6.14 6.96
N LEU A 38 -2.65 5.04 7.11
CA LEU A 38 -3.55 4.58 6.07
C LEU A 38 -4.61 5.63 5.76
N TRP A 39 -5.24 6.17 6.80
CA TRP A 39 -6.27 7.19 6.59
C TRP A 39 -5.70 8.43 5.94
N GLN A 40 -4.49 8.86 6.34
CA GLN A 40 -3.86 10.01 5.74
C GLN A 40 -3.59 9.79 4.26
N LYS A 41 -3.13 8.59 3.91
CA LYS A 41 -2.86 8.29 2.51
C LYS A 41 -4.15 8.24 1.69
N LEU A 42 -5.21 7.71 2.27
CA LEU A 42 -6.48 7.66 1.56
C LEU A 42 -7.05 9.05 1.32
N GLU A 43 -6.82 9.96 2.26
CA GLU A 43 -7.26 11.33 2.05
C GLU A 43 -6.47 12.02 0.95
N SER A 44 -5.19 11.71 0.85
CA SER A 44 -4.34 12.29 -0.19
C SER A 44 -4.59 11.67 -1.55
N TYR A 45 -5.01 10.41 -1.59
CA TYR A 45 -5.20 9.69 -2.85
C TYR A 45 -6.57 9.01 -2.86
N PRO A 46 -7.63 9.78 -2.97
CA PRO A 46 -8.97 9.22 -2.81
C PRO A 46 -9.36 8.20 -3.87
N GLU A 47 -8.68 8.19 -5.00
CA GLU A 47 -8.98 7.23 -6.04
C GLU A 47 -8.03 6.03 -6.05
N ALA A 48 -7.19 5.91 -5.05
CA ALA A 48 -6.21 4.82 -5.02
C ALA A 48 -6.88 3.49 -4.70
N LEU A 49 -6.31 2.43 -5.25
CA LEU A 49 -6.69 1.09 -4.83
C LEU A 49 -6.05 0.83 -3.47
N VAL A 50 -6.78 0.17 -2.60
CA VAL A 50 -6.29 -0.16 -1.28
C VAL A 50 -5.99 -1.64 -1.22
N MET A 51 -4.75 -2.00 -0.86
CA MET A 51 -4.36 -3.37 -0.68
C MET A 51 -4.11 -3.61 0.79
N LEU A 52 -4.80 -4.57 1.37
CA LEU A 52 -4.66 -4.92 2.76
C LEU A 52 -3.95 -6.25 2.89
N ASP A 53 -3.16 -6.37 3.96
CA ASP A 53 -2.53 -7.63 4.27
C ASP A 53 -3.62 -8.63 4.64
N GLY A 54 -3.62 -9.77 3.98
CA GLY A 54 -4.65 -10.76 4.18
C GLY A 54 -4.46 -11.65 5.37
N ASP A 55 -3.40 -11.48 6.11
CA ASP A 55 -3.12 -12.35 7.22
C ASP A 55 -3.78 -11.93 8.47
N GLN A 56 -4.44 -10.83 8.49
CA GLN A 56 -4.95 -10.41 9.71
C GLN A 56 -6.28 -10.87 10.01
N ASP A 57 -6.78 -11.77 9.40
CA ASP A 57 -8.06 -12.14 9.60
C ASP A 57 -8.23 -13.07 10.66
N ARG A 58 -7.79 -13.09 11.48
CA ARG A 58 -8.14 -13.96 12.44
C ARG A 58 -7.55 -14.07 13.42
#